data_81af7e2d9954c8338a6762e6aece150e
#
_entry.id   81af7e2d9954c8338a6762e6aece150e
#
_cell.length_a   1.000
_cell.length_b   1.000
_cell.length_c   1.000
_cell.angle_alpha   90.00
_cell.angle_beta   90.00
_cell.angle_gamma   90.00
#
_symmetry.space_group_name_H-M   'P 1'
#
loop_
_entity.id
_entity.type
_entity.pdbx_description
1 polymer ?
#
loop_
_entity_poly.entity_id
_entity_poly.type
_entity_poly.pdbx_seq_one_letter_code
_entity_poly.pdbx_strand_id
1 'polypeptide(L)'
;LANSAASDTLVTTAISGKPARGLRTRYITEVESLTESLLPYPLQYSMSGPLRKAATKASDPDFLVMWSGQGVGLFRQMPAAELIKTLSAEVAEIRSALF
;
A
#
# COMPACT_ATOMS: atom_id res chain seq x y z
N LEU A 1 3.31 7.42 3.22
CA LEU A 1 3.39 7.27 1.75
C LEU A 1 4.32 8.28 1.11
N ALA A 2 4.29 9.56 1.51
CA ALA A 2 5.03 10.64 0.86
C ALA A 2 6.57 10.43 0.82
N ASN A 3 7.12 9.68 1.78
CA ASN A 3 8.57 9.40 1.87
C ASN A 3 8.91 7.95 1.49
N SER A 4 7.98 7.24 0.86
CA SER A 4 8.17 5.83 0.51
C SER A 4 8.74 5.67 -0.89
N ALA A 5 9.48 4.59 -1.10
CA ALA A 5 10.04 4.20 -2.38
C ALA A 5 9.52 2.80 -2.80
N ALA A 6 9.71 2.43 -4.06
CA ALA A 6 9.31 1.10 -4.55
C ALA A 6 9.90 -0.05 -3.71
N SER A 7 11.12 0.12 -3.19
CA SER A 7 11.80 -0.84 -2.32
C SER A 7 11.15 -1.03 -0.94
N ASP A 8 10.28 -0.09 -0.52
CA ASP A 8 9.51 -0.20 0.71
C ASP A 8 8.24 -1.04 0.54
N THR A 9 7.94 -1.43 -0.69
CA THR A 9 6.78 -2.27 -1.01
C THR A 9 7.18 -3.72 -1.22
N LEU A 10 6.26 -4.63 -0.92
CA LEU A 10 6.43 -6.05 -1.18
C LEU A 10 5.10 -6.70 -1.51
N VAL A 11 5.15 -7.84 -2.20
CA VAL A 11 3.99 -8.72 -2.38
C VAL A 11 3.93 -9.68 -1.21
N THR A 12 2.80 -9.74 -0.54
CA THR A 12 2.62 -10.60 0.64
C THR A 12 1.23 -11.22 0.68
N THR A 13 1.12 -12.39 1.30
CA THR A 13 -0.14 -13.05 1.64
C THR A 13 -0.57 -12.77 3.10
N ALA A 14 0.27 -12.09 3.87
CA ALA A 14 0.07 -11.88 5.30
C ALA A 14 -1.18 -11.06 5.64
N ILE A 15 -1.67 -10.24 4.73
CA ILE A 15 -2.80 -9.34 4.98
C ILE A 15 -4.13 -10.04 4.70
N SER A 16 -4.31 -10.62 3.53
CA SER A 16 -5.61 -11.15 3.12
C SER A 16 -5.65 -12.66 2.89
N GLY A 17 -4.50 -13.30 2.80
CA GLY A 17 -4.37 -14.71 2.41
C GLY A 17 -4.12 -14.90 0.91
N LYS A 18 -4.23 -13.84 0.11
CA LYS A 18 -3.83 -13.82 -1.32
C LYS A 18 -2.69 -12.83 -1.55
N PRO A 19 -1.85 -13.09 -2.57
CA PRO A 19 -0.76 -12.17 -2.91
C PRO A 19 -1.30 -10.78 -3.25
N ALA A 20 -0.77 -9.77 -2.58
CA ALA A 20 -1.08 -8.37 -2.86
C ALA A 20 0.09 -7.49 -2.42
N ARG A 21 0.26 -6.34 -3.08
CA ARG A 21 1.37 -5.44 -2.80
C ARG A 21 0.96 -4.31 -1.87
N GLY A 22 1.79 -4.08 -0.87
CA GLY A 22 1.65 -2.96 0.06
C GLY A 22 2.98 -2.51 0.62
N LEU A 23 2.96 -1.46 1.43
CA LEU A 23 4.13 -1.03 2.19
C LEU A 23 4.44 -2.04 3.29
N ARG A 24 5.74 -2.32 3.49
CA ARG A 24 6.19 -3.17 4.58
C ARG A 24 5.89 -2.47 5.92
N THR A 25 5.22 -3.19 6.80
CA THR A 25 4.92 -2.78 8.16
C THR A 25 5.47 -3.81 9.14
N ARG A 26 5.50 -3.47 10.41
CA ARG A 26 5.85 -4.42 11.46
C ARG A 26 4.94 -5.65 11.45
N TYR A 27 3.64 -5.45 11.25
CA TYR A 27 2.68 -6.55 11.11
C TYR A 27 3.12 -7.54 10.03
N ILE A 28 3.44 -7.06 8.83
CA ILE A 28 3.86 -7.92 7.73
C ILE A 28 5.13 -8.68 8.10
N THR A 29 6.13 -7.99 8.64
CA THR A 29 7.41 -8.58 9.00
C THR A 29 7.26 -9.70 10.04
N GLU A 30 6.43 -9.50 11.04
CA GLU A 30 6.19 -10.48 12.09
C GLU A 30 5.32 -11.65 11.61
N VAL A 31 4.27 -11.38 10.85
CA VAL A 31 3.31 -12.39 10.38
C VAL A 31 3.87 -13.19 9.21
N GLU A 32 4.69 -12.61 8.36
CA GLU A 32 5.30 -13.28 7.20
C GLU A 32 6.14 -14.50 7.61
N SER A 33 6.74 -14.47 8.79
CA SER A 33 7.48 -15.62 9.35
C SER A 33 6.58 -16.80 9.75
N LEU A 34 5.27 -16.58 9.84
CA LEU A 34 4.27 -17.57 10.26
C LEU A 34 3.47 -18.13 9.06
N THR A 35 4.09 -18.26 7.90
CA THR A 35 3.42 -18.63 6.64
C THR A 35 2.55 -19.86 6.71
N GLU A 36 2.95 -20.89 7.46
CA GLU A 36 2.18 -22.12 7.65
C GLU A 36 0.92 -21.92 8.51
N SER A 37 0.84 -20.83 9.26
CA SER A 37 -0.27 -20.48 10.14
C SER A 37 -1.23 -19.45 9.53
N LEU A 38 -0.97 -18.98 8.33
CA LEU A 38 -1.84 -18.01 7.66
C LEU A 38 -3.15 -18.67 7.23
N LEU A 39 -4.25 -17.97 7.47
CA LEU A 39 -5.55 -18.40 7.05
C LEU A 39 -5.76 -18.16 5.54
N PRO A 40 -6.60 -18.98 4.87
CA PRO A 40 -6.95 -18.75 3.48
C PRO A 40 -7.75 -17.44 3.33
N TYR A 41 -7.67 -16.86 2.13
CA TYR A 41 -8.48 -15.71 1.75
C TYR A 41 -9.99 -16.03 1.84
N PRO A 42 -10.84 -15.16 2.37
CA PRO A 42 -10.55 -13.84 2.97
C PRO A 42 -10.41 -13.86 4.51
N LEU A 43 -10.30 -15.03 5.10
CA LEU A 43 -10.32 -15.22 6.57
C LEU A 43 -9.15 -14.51 7.26
N GLN A 44 -7.97 -14.49 6.61
CA GLN A 44 -6.80 -13.82 7.18
C GLN A 44 -7.07 -12.33 7.42
N TYR A 45 -7.73 -11.66 6.49
CA TYR A 45 -8.11 -10.26 6.64
C TYR A 45 -9.14 -10.05 7.75
N SER A 46 -10.14 -10.91 7.82
CA SER A 46 -11.19 -10.85 8.84
C SER A 46 -10.66 -11.07 10.25
N MET A 47 -9.75 -12.03 10.42
CA MET A 47 -9.14 -12.34 11.71
C MET A 47 -8.34 -11.18 12.28
N SER A 48 -7.63 -10.45 11.45
CA SER A 48 -6.82 -9.30 11.87
C SER A 48 -7.63 -7.99 12.04
N GLY A 49 -8.94 -8.03 11.82
CA GLY A 49 -9.83 -6.87 11.93
C GLY A 49 -9.74 -6.10 13.24
N PRO A 50 -9.85 -6.77 14.41
CA PRO A 50 -9.73 -6.11 15.71
C PRO A 50 -8.38 -5.39 15.90
N LEU A 51 -7.28 -6.00 15.44
CA LEU A 51 -5.95 -5.39 15.50
C LEU A 51 -5.88 -4.11 14.66
N ARG A 52 -6.37 -4.15 13.41
CA ARG A 52 -6.41 -2.97 12.55
C ARG A 52 -7.27 -1.86 13.12
N LYS A 53 -8.41 -2.20 13.71
CA LYS A 53 -9.28 -1.23 14.37
C LYS A 53 -8.57 -0.52 15.53
N ALA A 54 -7.86 -1.29 16.36
CA ALA A 54 -7.06 -0.73 17.45
C ALA A 54 -5.92 0.16 16.94
N ALA A 55 -5.23 -0.28 15.89
CA ALA A 55 -4.16 0.49 15.25
C ALA A 55 -4.67 1.81 14.67
N THR A 56 -5.82 1.80 14.02
CA THR A 56 -6.46 3.02 13.50
C THR A 56 -6.75 4.01 14.63
N LYS A 57 -7.31 3.51 15.72
CA LYS A 57 -7.61 4.34 16.89
C LYS A 57 -6.35 4.92 17.55
N ALA A 58 -5.27 4.16 17.56
CA ALA A 58 -3.98 4.58 18.10
C ALA A 58 -3.12 5.38 17.11
N SER A 59 -3.55 5.51 15.86
CA SER A 59 -2.77 6.11 14.76
C SER A 59 -1.40 5.42 14.60
N ASP A 60 -1.37 4.10 14.74
CA ASP A 60 -0.16 3.29 14.65
C ASP A 60 -0.03 2.69 13.24
N PRO A 61 0.87 3.23 12.40
CA PRO A 61 1.05 2.75 11.03
C PRO A 61 1.61 1.34 10.94
N ASP A 62 2.28 0.85 11.97
CA ASP A 62 2.91 -0.48 11.97
C ASP A 62 1.90 -1.63 11.88
N PHE A 63 0.66 -1.39 12.24
CA PHE A 63 -0.41 -2.39 12.20
C PHE A 63 -1.57 -1.99 11.29
N LEU A 64 -1.37 -0.99 10.43
CA LEU A 64 -2.31 -0.62 9.38
C LEU A 64 -2.02 -1.33 8.07
N VAL A 65 -3.02 -1.48 7.24
CA VAL A 65 -2.87 -1.95 5.86
C VAL A 65 -2.65 -0.74 4.97
N MET A 66 -1.51 -0.72 4.29
CA MET A 66 -1.15 0.36 3.36
C MET A 66 -0.88 -0.23 1.97
N TRP A 67 -1.96 -0.50 1.23
CA TRP A 67 -1.86 -0.95 -0.15
C TRP A 67 -1.14 0.08 -0.99
N SER A 68 -0.17 -0.36 -1.76
CA SER A 68 0.59 0.52 -2.62
C SER A 68 1.32 -0.27 -3.70
N GLY A 69 1.33 0.27 -4.92
CA GLY A 69 2.14 -0.27 -6.01
C GLY A 69 3.60 0.19 -5.94
N GLN A 70 4.41 -0.28 -6.88
CA GLN A 70 5.82 0.11 -7.00
C GLN A 70 6.01 1.59 -7.35
N GLY A 71 4.98 2.25 -7.88
CA GLY A 71 4.97 3.69 -8.15
C GLY A 71 4.76 4.58 -6.92
N VAL A 72 4.80 4.05 -5.71
CA VAL A 72 4.57 4.81 -4.47
C VAL A 72 5.50 6.02 -4.33
N GLY A 73 6.74 5.93 -4.80
CA GLY A 73 7.70 7.04 -4.78
C GLY A 73 7.34 8.20 -5.71
N LEU A 74 6.38 8.02 -6.60
CA LEU A 74 5.86 9.05 -7.50
C LEU A 74 4.69 9.83 -6.89
N PHE A 75 4.31 9.50 -5.68
CA PHE A 75 3.23 10.17 -4.95
C PHE A 75 3.49 11.67 -4.84
N ARG A 76 2.45 12.46 -5.10
CA ARG A 76 2.46 13.92 -4.99
C ARG A 76 1.38 14.37 -4.04
N GLN A 77 1.76 15.16 -3.06
CA GLN A 77 0.82 15.74 -2.10
C GLN A 77 0.30 17.07 -2.62
N MET A 78 -0.87 17.05 -3.24
CA MET A 78 -1.55 18.24 -3.76
C MET A 78 -3.07 18.03 -3.79
N PRO A 79 -3.86 19.10 -3.88
CA PRO A 79 -5.32 18.99 -4.05
C PRO A 79 -5.68 18.18 -5.29
N ALA A 80 -6.74 17.38 -5.22
CA ALA A 80 -7.12 16.46 -6.30
C ALA A 80 -7.33 17.16 -7.65
N ALA A 81 -7.95 18.34 -7.65
CA ALA A 81 -8.17 19.10 -8.88
C ALA A 81 -6.87 19.54 -9.54
N GLU A 82 -5.88 19.95 -8.74
CA GLU A 82 -4.55 20.33 -9.25
C GLU A 82 -3.80 19.11 -9.77
N LEU A 83 -3.88 17.98 -9.07
CA LEU A 83 -3.26 16.73 -9.49
C LEU A 83 -3.78 16.31 -10.87
N ILE A 84 -5.09 16.32 -11.08
CA ILE A 84 -5.70 15.96 -12.37
C ILE A 84 -5.22 16.89 -13.49
N LYS A 85 -5.19 18.20 -13.25
CA LYS A 85 -4.69 19.17 -14.23
C LYS A 85 -3.23 18.92 -14.57
N THR A 86 -2.40 18.70 -13.57
CA THR A 86 -0.96 18.44 -13.73
C THR A 86 -0.74 17.16 -14.55
N LEU A 87 -1.39 16.07 -14.18
CA LEU A 87 -1.25 14.80 -14.90
C LEU A 87 -1.74 14.92 -16.35
N SER A 88 -2.84 15.64 -16.60
CA SER A 88 -3.34 15.87 -17.96
C SER A 88 -2.34 16.67 -18.81
N ALA A 89 -1.73 17.69 -18.23
CA ALA A 89 -0.72 18.49 -18.92
C ALA A 89 0.55 17.67 -19.23
N GLU A 90 1.03 16.89 -18.27
CA GLU A 90 2.19 16.01 -18.45
C GLU A 90 1.95 14.95 -19.53
N VAL A 91 0.77 14.36 -19.56
CA VAL A 91 0.39 13.40 -20.62
C VAL A 91 0.41 14.07 -22.00
N ALA A 92 -0.15 15.28 -22.12
CA ALA A 92 -0.15 16.03 -23.36
C ALA A 92 1.27 16.36 -23.82
N GLU A 93 2.14 16.76 -22.90
CA GLU A 93 3.55 17.08 -23.18
C GLU A 93 4.31 15.84 -23.68
N ILE A 94 4.20 14.72 -22.97
CA ILE A 94 4.86 13.47 -23.36
C ILE A 94 4.35 13.00 -24.72
N ARG A 95 3.05 13.05 -24.95
CA ARG A 95 2.44 12.67 -26.22
C ARG A 95 2.96 13.53 -27.38
N SER A 96 3.09 14.82 -27.18
CA SER A 96 3.65 15.74 -28.18
C SER A 96 5.11 15.47 -28.51
N ALA A 97 5.89 15.04 -27.50
CA ALA A 97 7.31 14.71 -27.66
C ALA A 97 7.53 13.37 -28.38
N LEU A 98 6.57 12.42 -28.27
CA LEU A 98 6.68 11.09 -28.87
C LEU A 98 6.06 11.00 -30.27
N PHE A 99 5.12 11.83 -30.56
CA PHE A 99 4.34 11.83 -31.80
C PHE A 99 4.36 13.20 -32.47
#